data_b57a0ff98f1a97340e1a009026902bbf
#
_entry.id   b57a0ff98f1a97340e1a009026902bbf
#
_cell.length_a   1.000
_cell.length_b   1.000
_cell.length_c   1.000
_cell.angle_alpha   90.00
_cell.angle_beta   90.00
_cell.angle_gamma   90.00
#
_symmetry.space_group_name_H-M   'P 1'
#
loop_
_entity.id
_entity.type
_entity.pdbx_description
1 polymer ?
#
loop_
_entity_poly.entity_id
_entity_poly.type
_entity_poly.pdbx_seq_one_letter_code
_entity_poly.pdbx_strand_id
1 'polypeptide(L)'
;MNIYRGIGVSDGVAIGKVLMINSAFMQYPRIELDDDSKVPIEIDRIRQAQLSIEEQLDQTMAQSTDILPEEMRSVFVSYKLFIRDKRFVPAIEKRITRDKINAEWALIHVMADLEKQFKQIQDPYIRSRFNDIRQLGERLMNSLLQKPFLDLTQLKHQVIIVCHDISPADSFHLAKANILGIITELGGMASHTSILARAMNIPAVVGLQDATLRLIDDDLIILDGNSGEVIDHPSDEAINEKLNKLERISFYQNQLQKLAEVDCELSDGRKIDL
;
A
#
# COMPACT_ATOMS: atom_id res chain seq x y z
N MET A 1 -22.15 -15.17 -1.37
CA MET A 1 -20.79 -15.52 -1.86
C MET A 1 -20.58 -14.84 -3.19
N ASN A 2 -19.63 -13.90 -3.27
CA ASN A 2 -19.24 -13.24 -4.50
C ASN A 2 -17.78 -13.63 -4.81
N ILE A 3 -17.44 -13.78 -6.09
CA ILE A 3 -16.09 -14.12 -6.52
C ILE A 3 -15.57 -12.98 -7.40
N TYR A 4 -14.45 -12.42 -7.00
CA TYR A 4 -13.76 -11.37 -7.74
C TYR A 4 -12.43 -11.92 -8.27
N ARG A 5 -11.92 -11.36 -9.37
CA ARG A 5 -10.68 -11.80 -10.00
C ARG A 5 -9.76 -10.64 -10.28
N GLY A 6 -8.54 -10.75 -9.78
CA GLY A 6 -7.41 -9.90 -10.08
C GLY A 6 -6.24 -10.71 -10.62
N ILE A 7 -5.05 -10.21 -10.48
CA ILE A 7 -3.81 -10.87 -10.87
C ILE A 7 -3.16 -11.45 -9.61
N GLY A 8 -3.05 -12.78 -9.52
CA GLY A 8 -2.29 -13.44 -8.47
C GLY A 8 -0.80 -13.18 -8.67
N VAL A 9 -0.13 -12.65 -7.66
CA VAL A 9 1.27 -12.20 -7.78
C VAL A 9 2.21 -12.79 -6.72
N SER A 10 1.65 -13.38 -5.70
CA SER A 10 2.39 -14.11 -4.66
C SER A 10 1.54 -15.30 -4.21
N ASP A 11 2.14 -16.48 -4.27
CA ASP A 11 1.47 -17.74 -4.05
C ASP A 11 0.93 -17.91 -2.63
N GLY A 12 -0.06 -18.77 -2.48
CA GLY A 12 -0.68 -19.12 -1.21
C GLY A 12 -2.17 -18.77 -1.15
N VAL A 13 -2.79 -19.19 -0.07
CA VAL A 13 -4.20 -18.91 0.23
C VAL A 13 -4.28 -18.32 1.62
N ALA A 14 -5.01 -17.23 1.78
CA ALA A 14 -5.32 -16.62 3.06
C ALA A 14 -6.83 -16.60 3.32
N ILE A 15 -7.21 -16.89 4.55
CA ILE A 15 -8.59 -16.77 5.03
C ILE A 15 -8.55 -15.82 6.21
N GLY A 16 -9.23 -14.72 6.13
CA GLY A 16 -9.17 -13.70 7.18
C GLY A 16 -10.12 -12.55 6.97
N LYS A 17 -10.14 -11.66 7.95
CA LYS A 17 -10.94 -10.44 7.91
C LYS A 17 -10.25 -9.36 7.11
N VAL A 18 -11.04 -8.58 6.40
CA VAL A 18 -10.61 -7.40 5.66
C VAL A 18 -10.22 -6.30 6.63
N LEU A 19 -9.04 -5.71 6.41
CA LEU A 19 -8.69 -4.40 6.91
C LEU A 19 -8.61 -3.43 5.74
N MET A 20 -9.58 -2.53 5.68
CA MET A 20 -9.68 -1.56 4.59
C MET A 20 -8.76 -0.37 4.86
N ILE A 21 -7.76 -0.17 3.99
CA ILE A 21 -6.94 1.05 3.99
C ILE A 21 -7.47 1.97 2.89
N ASN A 22 -8.40 2.84 3.26
CA ASN A 22 -8.99 3.79 2.32
C ASN A 22 -8.01 4.91 1.98
N SER A 23 -7.97 5.27 0.69
CA SER A 23 -7.29 6.49 0.26
C SER A 23 -7.93 7.71 0.95
N ALA A 24 -7.11 8.53 1.59
CA ALA A 24 -7.57 9.76 2.23
C ALA A 24 -8.22 10.74 1.24
N PHE A 25 -7.97 10.58 -0.06
CA PHE A 25 -8.57 11.37 -1.12
C PHE A 25 -10.06 11.06 -1.38
N MET A 26 -10.59 9.93 -0.90
CA MET A 26 -11.98 9.57 -1.13
C MET A 26 -12.96 10.27 -0.18
N GLN A 27 -12.52 10.64 1.02
CA GLN A 27 -13.37 11.27 2.04
C GLN A 27 -12.64 12.42 2.72
N TYR A 28 -12.82 13.61 2.20
CA TYR A 28 -12.29 14.86 2.77
C TYR A 28 -13.36 15.94 2.85
N PRO A 29 -13.31 16.84 3.84
CA PRO A 29 -14.25 17.94 3.94
C PRO A 29 -14.03 18.95 2.81
N ARG A 30 -15.13 19.46 2.24
CA ARG A 30 -15.12 20.57 1.28
C ARG A 30 -15.78 21.76 1.95
N ILE A 31 -14.96 22.68 2.43
CA ILE A 31 -15.39 23.84 3.21
C ILE A 31 -14.99 25.10 2.47
N GLU A 32 -15.96 25.96 2.17
CA GLU A 32 -15.70 27.32 1.72
C GLU A 32 -15.44 28.19 2.94
N LEU A 33 -14.43 29.03 2.84
CA LEU A 33 -14.05 29.95 3.92
C LEU A 33 -14.87 31.24 3.78
N ASP A 34 -15.82 31.40 4.66
CA ASP A 34 -16.74 32.54 4.73
C ASP A 34 -16.10 33.81 5.31
N ASP A 35 -14.90 33.66 5.93
CA ASP A 35 -14.15 34.75 6.56
C ASP A 35 -12.67 34.67 6.17
N ASP A 36 -12.13 35.80 5.75
CA ASP A 36 -10.70 35.93 5.36
C ASP A 36 -9.75 35.65 6.52
N SER A 37 -10.19 35.77 7.77
CA SER A 37 -9.42 35.41 8.97
C SER A 37 -9.11 33.90 9.05
N LYS A 38 -9.90 33.05 8.37
CA LYS A 38 -9.70 31.61 8.32
C LYS A 38 -8.61 31.20 7.34
N VAL A 39 -8.29 32.01 6.34
CA VAL A 39 -7.27 31.72 5.33
C VAL A 39 -5.88 31.48 5.95
N PRO A 40 -5.36 32.35 6.85
CA PRO A 40 -4.07 32.05 7.51
C PRO A 40 -4.08 30.78 8.33
N ILE A 41 -5.21 30.41 8.92
CA ILE A 41 -5.35 29.16 9.70
C ILE A 41 -5.18 27.95 8.80
N GLU A 42 -5.82 27.93 7.64
CA GLU A 42 -5.70 26.83 6.68
C GLU A 42 -4.30 26.74 6.06
N ILE A 43 -3.65 27.88 5.84
CA ILE A 43 -2.24 27.94 5.41
C ILE A 43 -1.33 27.37 6.49
N ASP A 44 -1.55 27.67 7.76
CA ASP A 44 -0.76 27.10 8.84
C ASP A 44 -0.98 25.59 8.95
N ARG A 45 -2.21 25.11 8.80
CA ARG A 45 -2.52 23.67 8.80
C ARG A 45 -1.72 22.90 7.73
N ILE A 46 -1.66 23.40 6.50
CA ILE A 46 -0.89 22.71 5.44
C ILE A 46 0.62 22.75 5.69
N ARG A 47 1.14 23.84 6.29
CA ARG A 47 2.55 23.92 6.69
C ARG A 47 2.89 22.98 7.82
N GLN A 48 2.04 22.86 8.81
CA GLN A 48 2.22 21.88 9.90
C GLN A 48 2.18 20.45 9.37
N ALA A 49 1.26 20.15 8.46
CA ALA A 49 1.22 18.86 7.80
C ALA A 49 2.51 18.55 7.01
N GLN A 50 3.05 19.55 6.29
CA GLN A 50 4.35 19.43 5.60
C GLN A 50 5.47 19.06 6.57
N LEU A 51 5.61 19.81 7.66
CA LEU A 51 6.65 19.59 8.67
C LEU A 51 6.54 18.20 9.31
N SER A 52 5.32 17.80 9.66
CA SER A 52 5.06 16.47 10.22
C SER A 52 5.50 15.35 9.29
N ILE A 53 5.26 15.48 7.98
CA ILE A 53 5.69 14.47 7.00
C ILE A 53 7.21 14.48 6.84
N GLU A 54 7.84 15.65 6.81
CA GLU A 54 9.31 15.74 6.75
C GLU A 54 9.94 15.01 7.93
N GLU A 55 9.44 15.22 9.15
CA GLU A 55 9.91 14.52 10.35
C GLU A 55 9.69 13.01 10.28
N GLN A 56 8.52 12.56 9.84
CA GLN A 56 8.23 11.14 9.67
C GLN A 56 9.17 10.46 8.66
N LEU A 57 9.45 11.14 7.53
CA LEU A 57 10.37 10.63 6.53
C LEU A 57 11.80 10.54 7.08
N ASP A 58 12.23 11.54 7.87
CA ASP A 58 13.55 11.54 8.50
C ASP A 58 13.68 10.43 9.53
N GLN A 59 12.67 10.21 10.38
CA GLN A 59 12.64 9.13 11.34
C GLN A 59 12.67 7.75 10.67
N THR A 60 11.87 7.57 9.61
CA THR A 60 11.85 6.31 8.86
C THR A 60 13.20 6.02 8.20
N MET A 61 13.85 7.03 7.62
CA MET A 61 15.18 6.87 7.03
C MET A 61 16.24 6.55 8.08
N ALA A 62 16.18 7.18 9.25
CA ALA A 62 17.14 6.94 10.34
C ALA A 62 17.02 5.54 10.95
N GLN A 63 15.78 5.03 11.11
CA GLN A 63 15.52 3.69 11.68
C GLN A 63 15.81 2.55 10.71
N SER A 64 16.03 2.85 9.45
CA SER A 64 16.06 1.86 8.37
C SER A 64 17.41 1.78 7.66
N THR A 65 18.48 2.36 8.23
CA THR A 65 19.79 2.53 7.58
C THR A 65 20.41 1.21 7.10
N ASP A 66 20.14 0.10 7.78
CA ASP A 66 20.75 -1.20 7.48
C ASP A 66 19.79 -2.22 6.83
N ILE A 67 18.50 -1.89 6.70
CA ILE A 67 17.45 -2.84 6.30
C ILE A 67 16.81 -2.47 4.96
N LEU A 68 16.86 -1.18 4.56
CA LEU A 68 16.21 -0.72 3.33
C LEU A 68 17.04 -1.01 2.08
N PRO A 69 16.47 -1.68 1.07
CA PRO A 69 17.05 -1.74 -0.27
C PRO A 69 17.33 -0.33 -0.81
N GLU A 70 18.39 -0.18 -1.59
CA GLU A 70 18.81 1.14 -2.13
C GLU A 70 17.73 1.80 -2.99
N GLU A 71 16.93 0.99 -3.69
CA GLU A 71 15.78 1.42 -4.48
C GLU A 71 14.71 2.11 -3.61
N MET A 72 14.41 1.56 -2.43
CA MET A 72 13.46 2.18 -1.51
C MET A 72 14.01 3.47 -0.90
N ARG A 73 15.30 3.52 -0.59
CA ARG A 73 15.96 4.73 -0.08
C ARG A 73 15.84 5.88 -1.08
N SER A 74 16.00 5.60 -2.39
CA SER A 74 15.85 6.60 -3.45
C SER A 74 14.44 7.21 -3.51
N VAL A 75 13.41 6.42 -3.20
CA VAL A 75 12.01 6.90 -3.15
C VAL A 75 11.81 7.87 -1.99
N PHE A 76 12.33 7.57 -0.80
CA PHE A 76 12.25 8.49 0.35
C PHE A 76 12.98 9.81 0.08
N VAL A 77 14.15 9.76 -0.55
CA VAL A 77 14.87 10.97 -0.97
C VAL A 77 14.01 11.78 -1.94
N SER A 78 13.36 11.13 -2.90
CA SER A 78 12.46 11.79 -3.86
C SER A 78 11.27 12.44 -3.15
N TYR A 79 10.67 11.78 -2.16
CA TYR A 79 9.58 12.36 -1.36
C TYR A 79 10.03 13.60 -0.61
N LYS A 80 11.22 13.57 0.03
CA LYS A 80 11.78 14.75 0.70
C LYS A 80 12.06 15.90 -0.25
N LEU A 81 12.59 15.62 -1.42
CA LEU A 81 12.82 16.65 -2.43
C LEU A 81 11.51 17.27 -2.90
N PHE A 82 10.48 16.46 -3.12
CA PHE A 82 9.20 16.95 -3.61
C PHE A 82 8.42 17.73 -2.54
N ILE A 83 8.36 17.25 -1.29
CA ILE A 83 7.66 17.97 -0.22
C ILE A 83 8.32 19.31 0.10
N ARG A 84 9.63 19.44 -0.13
CA ARG A 84 10.40 20.69 0.02
C ARG A 84 10.43 21.55 -1.23
N ASP A 85 9.84 21.09 -2.35
CA ASP A 85 9.77 21.91 -3.58
C ASP A 85 9.00 23.20 -3.31
N LYS A 86 9.66 24.32 -3.62
CA LYS A 86 9.11 25.67 -3.40
C LYS A 86 7.86 25.98 -4.24
N ARG A 87 7.40 25.05 -5.06
CA ARG A 87 6.20 25.19 -5.90
C ARG A 87 5.02 24.40 -5.35
N PHE A 88 5.25 23.27 -4.68
CA PHE A 88 4.17 22.35 -4.31
C PHE A 88 3.28 22.91 -3.19
N VAL A 89 3.81 23.09 -1.98
CA VAL A 89 3.03 23.65 -0.87
C VAL A 89 2.58 25.09 -1.15
N PRO A 90 3.42 25.98 -1.71
CA PRO A 90 2.95 27.32 -2.11
C PRO A 90 1.84 27.32 -3.17
N ALA A 91 1.74 26.31 -4.04
CA ALA A 91 0.59 26.18 -4.95
C ALA A 91 -0.71 25.91 -4.17
N ILE A 92 -0.65 25.07 -3.11
CA ILE A 92 -1.79 24.80 -2.24
C ILE A 92 -2.19 26.08 -1.47
N GLU A 93 -1.22 26.80 -0.87
CA GLU A 93 -1.46 28.07 -0.17
C GLU A 93 -2.12 29.09 -1.09
N LYS A 94 -1.62 29.22 -2.33
CA LYS A 94 -2.20 30.12 -3.33
C LYS A 94 -3.64 29.71 -3.66
N ARG A 95 -3.93 28.41 -3.72
CA ARG A 95 -5.26 27.89 -3.99
C ARG A 95 -6.22 28.20 -2.83
N ILE A 96 -5.79 28.00 -1.58
CA ILE A 96 -6.55 28.36 -0.37
C ILE A 96 -6.92 29.85 -0.41
N THR A 97 -5.93 30.71 -0.67
CA THR A 97 -6.11 32.16 -0.67
C THR A 97 -7.03 32.64 -1.80
N ARG A 98 -6.84 32.11 -3.01
CA ARG A 98 -7.58 32.54 -4.20
C ARG A 98 -9.02 32.05 -4.19
N ASP A 99 -9.22 30.77 -3.88
CA ASP A 99 -10.51 30.09 -4.02
C ASP A 99 -11.28 30.10 -2.68
N LYS A 100 -10.68 30.59 -1.58
CA LYS A 100 -11.24 30.65 -0.22
C LYS A 100 -11.81 29.28 0.20
N ILE A 101 -11.00 28.23 0.11
CA ILE A 101 -11.36 26.85 0.45
C ILE A 101 -10.37 26.30 1.48
N ASN A 102 -10.79 25.25 2.21
CA ASN A 102 -9.94 24.57 3.19
C ASN A 102 -8.74 23.86 2.55
N ALA A 103 -7.74 23.54 3.37
CA ALA A 103 -6.48 22.95 2.92
C ALA A 103 -6.64 21.62 2.19
N GLU A 104 -7.54 20.77 2.66
CA GLU A 104 -7.83 19.45 2.05
C GLU A 104 -8.37 19.60 0.62
N TRP A 105 -9.33 20.49 0.43
CA TRP A 105 -9.91 20.73 -0.89
C TRP A 105 -8.92 21.39 -1.84
N ALA A 106 -8.12 22.33 -1.34
CA ALA A 106 -7.04 22.97 -2.10
C ALA A 106 -5.97 21.95 -2.55
N LEU A 107 -5.58 21.03 -1.66
CA LEU A 107 -4.65 19.92 -1.97
C LEU A 107 -5.17 19.07 -3.14
N ILE A 108 -6.44 18.66 -3.09
CA ILE A 108 -7.06 17.88 -4.16
C ILE A 108 -7.00 18.61 -5.52
N HIS A 109 -7.30 19.90 -5.53
CA HIS A 109 -7.22 20.68 -6.77
C HIS A 109 -5.80 20.72 -7.33
N VAL A 110 -4.79 20.94 -6.48
CA VAL A 110 -3.38 20.96 -6.91
C VAL A 110 -2.95 19.58 -7.40
N MET A 111 -3.36 18.50 -6.74
CA MET A 111 -3.07 17.14 -7.19
C MET A 111 -3.72 16.81 -8.54
N ALA A 112 -4.95 17.24 -8.76
CA ALA A 112 -5.63 17.07 -10.04
C ALA A 112 -4.95 17.85 -11.18
N ASP A 113 -4.46 19.05 -10.90
CA ASP A 113 -3.71 19.87 -11.87
C ASP A 113 -2.36 19.20 -12.21
N LEU A 114 -1.65 18.67 -11.21
CA LEU A 114 -0.41 17.92 -11.42
C LEU A 114 -0.66 16.64 -12.24
N GLU A 115 -1.71 15.89 -11.93
CA GLU A 115 -2.08 14.69 -12.69
C GLU A 115 -2.30 14.99 -14.18
N LYS A 116 -3.01 16.09 -14.49
CA LYS A 116 -3.20 16.52 -15.88
C LYS A 116 -1.88 16.83 -16.57
N GLN A 117 -0.95 17.50 -15.87
CA GLN A 117 0.37 17.81 -16.42
C GLN A 117 1.19 16.54 -16.70
N PHE A 118 1.20 15.59 -15.76
CA PHE A 118 1.92 14.33 -15.92
C PHE A 118 1.31 13.43 -17.02
N LYS A 119 -0.01 13.45 -17.21
CA LYS A 119 -0.67 12.73 -18.31
C LYS A 119 -0.24 13.22 -19.70
N GLN A 120 0.22 14.47 -19.82
CA GLN A 120 0.70 15.05 -21.10
C GLN A 120 2.16 14.66 -21.40
N ILE A 121 2.89 14.12 -20.43
CA ILE A 121 4.28 13.70 -20.62
C ILE A 121 4.32 12.42 -21.45
N GLN A 122 5.09 12.45 -22.55
CA GLN A 122 5.18 11.31 -23.47
C GLN A 122 5.99 10.15 -22.90
N ASP A 123 7.02 10.45 -22.08
CA ASP A 123 7.86 9.44 -21.44
C ASP A 123 7.06 8.64 -20.40
N PRO A 124 6.88 7.32 -20.59
CA PRO A 124 6.11 6.48 -19.67
C PRO A 124 6.75 6.39 -18.28
N TYR A 125 8.07 6.45 -18.19
CA TYR A 125 8.80 6.39 -16.92
C TYR A 125 8.55 7.65 -16.09
N ILE A 126 8.67 8.84 -16.68
CA ILE A 126 8.39 10.11 -15.99
C ILE A 126 6.90 10.18 -15.61
N ARG A 127 6.03 9.75 -16.51
CA ARG A 127 4.57 9.71 -16.23
C ARG A 127 4.23 8.81 -15.04
N SER A 128 4.89 7.67 -14.89
CA SER A 128 4.67 6.76 -13.75
C SER A 128 5.10 7.36 -12.40
N ARG A 129 6.02 8.35 -12.41
CA ARG A 129 6.43 9.06 -11.19
C ARG A 129 5.33 9.90 -10.54
N PHE A 130 4.23 10.15 -11.26
CA PHE A 130 3.06 10.77 -10.65
C PHE A 130 2.50 9.93 -9.50
N ASN A 131 2.63 8.61 -9.55
CA ASN A 131 2.19 7.74 -8.44
C ASN A 131 2.95 8.06 -7.14
N ASP A 132 4.25 8.33 -7.21
CA ASP A 132 5.04 8.72 -6.04
C ASP A 132 4.54 10.06 -5.44
N ILE A 133 4.21 11.03 -6.31
CA ILE A 133 3.64 12.32 -5.91
C ILE A 133 2.26 12.15 -5.29
N ARG A 134 1.43 11.28 -5.86
CA ARG A 134 0.10 10.96 -5.35
C ARG A 134 0.18 10.39 -3.93
N GLN A 135 1.08 9.46 -3.70
CA GLN A 135 1.31 8.88 -2.37
C GLN A 135 1.70 9.94 -1.33
N LEU A 136 2.57 10.89 -1.72
CA LEU A 136 2.92 12.00 -0.86
C LEU A 136 1.72 12.92 -0.58
N GLY A 137 0.88 13.18 -1.58
CA GLY A 137 -0.38 13.90 -1.42
C GLY A 137 -1.35 13.20 -0.46
N GLU A 138 -1.43 11.88 -0.50
CA GLU A 138 -2.24 11.09 0.44
C GLU A 138 -1.73 11.20 1.88
N ARG A 139 -0.41 11.22 2.07
CA ARG A 139 0.21 11.45 3.39
C ARG A 139 -0.14 12.85 3.93
N LEU A 140 -0.06 13.88 3.08
CA LEU A 140 -0.48 15.25 3.46
C LEU A 140 -1.96 15.28 3.85
N MET A 141 -2.82 14.62 3.08
CA MET A 141 -4.26 14.53 3.38
C MET A 141 -4.51 13.84 4.72
N ASN A 142 -3.84 12.71 4.98
CA ASN A 142 -3.96 12.02 6.27
C ASN A 142 -3.51 12.91 7.44
N SER A 143 -2.42 13.66 7.27
CA SER A 143 -1.95 14.60 8.28
C SER A 143 -2.95 15.74 8.52
N LEU A 144 -3.52 16.33 7.46
CA LEU A 144 -4.56 17.37 7.55
C LEU A 144 -5.82 16.85 8.26
N LEU A 145 -6.24 15.62 7.97
CA LEU A 145 -7.41 14.99 8.58
C LEU A 145 -7.14 14.50 10.01
N GLN A 146 -5.91 14.68 10.51
CA GLN A 146 -5.47 14.15 11.81
C GLN A 146 -5.79 12.65 11.97
N LYS A 147 -5.87 11.93 10.85
CA LYS A 147 -6.00 10.48 10.89
C LYS A 147 -4.66 9.92 11.34
N PRO A 148 -4.63 9.13 12.41
CA PRO A 148 -3.39 8.48 12.80
C PRO A 148 -2.91 7.66 11.59
N PHE A 149 -1.60 7.73 11.33
CA PHE A 149 -0.99 6.78 10.42
C PHE A 149 -1.31 5.38 10.99
N LEU A 150 -1.96 4.55 10.18
CA LEU A 150 -2.35 3.23 10.65
C LEU A 150 -1.06 2.45 10.99
N ASP A 151 -0.75 2.37 12.27
CA ASP A 151 0.40 1.59 12.72
C ASP A 151 0.05 0.10 12.63
N LEU A 152 0.32 -0.46 11.46
CA LEU A 152 0.04 -1.86 11.17
C LEU A 152 0.83 -2.83 12.07
N THR A 153 1.87 -2.33 12.78
CA THR A 153 2.64 -3.17 13.72
C THR A 153 1.87 -3.44 15.02
N GLN A 154 0.82 -2.66 15.32
CA GLN A 154 -0.02 -2.80 16.50
C GLN A 154 -1.29 -3.63 16.25
N LEU A 155 -1.40 -4.25 15.10
CA LEU A 155 -2.55 -5.12 14.79
C LEU A 155 -2.63 -6.29 15.78
N LYS A 156 -3.74 -6.37 16.51
CA LYS A 156 -3.99 -7.44 17.49
C LYS A 156 -4.33 -8.78 16.84
N HIS A 157 -4.82 -8.74 15.62
CA HIS A 157 -5.25 -9.91 14.85
C HIS A 157 -4.64 -9.87 13.45
N GLN A 158 -4.47 -11.05 12.89
CA GLN A 158 -4.06 -11.19 11.49
C GLN A 158 -5.22 -10.78 10.56
N VAL A 159 -4.91 -9.97 9.55
CA VAL A 159 -5.90 -9.42 8.62
C VAL A 159 -5.44 -9.53 7.17
N ILE A 160 -6.38 -9.44 6.24
CA ILE A 160 -6.10 -9.25 4.82
C ILE A 160 -6.27 -7.76 4.51
N ILE A 161 -5.19 -7.14 4.04
CA ILE A 161 -5.21 -5.71 3.70
C ILE A 161 -5.86 -5.52 2.33
N VAL A 162 -6.78 -4.57 2.25
CA VAL A 162 -7.41 -4.13 1.01
C VAL A 162 -7.18 -2.63 0.86
N CYS A 163 -6.56 -2.20 -0.24
CA CYS A 163 -6.26 -0.80 -0.50
C CYS A 163 -6.22 -0.49 -2.00
N HIS A 164 -6.18 0.79 -2.33
CA HIS A 164 -6.05 1.21 -3.73
C HIS A 164 -4.66 0.85 -4.30
N ASP A 165 -3.61 1.19 -3.57
CA ASP A 165 -2.20 0.86 -3.90
C ASP A 165 -1.35 0.91 -2.62
N ILE A 166 -0.20 0.26 -2.63
CA ILE A 166 0.76 0.29 -1.52
C ILE A 166 1.98 1.08 -1.94
N SER A 167 2.30 2.12 -1.16
CA SER A 167 3.52 2.88 -1.40
C SER A 167 4.77 2.10 -0.96
N PRO A 168 5.92 2.38 -1.58
CA PRO A 168 7.20 1.84 -1.09
C PRO A 168 7.47 2.17 0.38
N ALA A 169 7.02 3.35 0.84
CA ALA A 169 7.15 3.76 2.23
C ALA A 169 6.26 2.96 3.18
N ASP A 170 5.03 2.61 2.76
CA ASP A 170 4.12 1.79 3.56
C ASP A 170 4.55 0.33 3.57
N SER A 171 5.25 -0.12 2.51
CA SER A 171 5.82 -1.46 2.40
C SER A 171 6.71 -1.82 3.58
N PHE A 172 7.47 -0.87 4.12
CA PHE A 172 8.32 -1.09 5.29
C PHE A 172 7.52 -1.37 6.57
N HIS A 173 6.39 -0.69 6.75
CA HIS A 173 5.49 -0.93 7.89
C HIS A 173 4.75 -2.25 7.73
N LEU A 174 4.35 -2.58 6.49
CA LEU A 174 3.72 -3.87 6.17
C LEU A 174 4.65 -5.04 6.43
N ALA A 175 5.93 -4.93 6.10
CA ALA A 175 6.93 -5.99 6.35
C ALA A 175 7.08 -6.37 7.84
N LYS A 176 6.69 -5.47 8.75
CA LYS A 176 6.70 -5.70 10.20
C LYS A 176 5.32 -6.06 10.75
N ALA A 177 4.28 -5.96 9.94
CA ALA A 177 2.90 -6.20 10.36
C ALA A 177 2.54 -7.69 10.26
N ASN A 178 1.63 -8.11 11.13
CA ASN A 178 1.10 -9.47 11.13
C ASN A 178 -0.10 -9.57 10.19
N ILE A 179 0.16 -9.66 8.87
CA ILE A 179 -0.86 -9.70 7.83
C ILE A 179 -0.94 -11.09 7.17
N LEU A 180 -2.14 -11.50 6.78
CA LEU A 180 -2.41 -12.77 6.11
C LEU A 180 -2.32 -12.65 4.60
N GLY A 181 -2.62 -11.49 4.03
CA GLY A 181 -2.65 -11.29 2.59
C GLY A 181 -2.83 -9.83 2.20
N ILE A 182 -2.64 -9.55 0.91
CA ILE A 182 -2.71 -8.21 0.33
C ILE A 182 -3.59 -8.22 -0.92
N ILE A 183 -4.52 -7.25 -1.00
CA ILE A 183 -5.33 -6.99 -2.18
C ILE A 183 -5.17 -5.52 -2.56
N THR A 184 -4.82 -5.24 -3.83
CA THR A 184 -4.76 -3.87 -4.34
C THR A 184 -5.58 -3.69 -5.61
N GLU A 185 -6.16 -2.49 -5.79
CA GLU A 185 -6.88 -2.14 -7.02
C GLU A 185 -5.94 -1.91 -8.18
N LEU A 186 -4.79 -1.32 -7.92
CA LEU A 186 -3.74 -1.09 -8.90
C LEU A 186 -2.64 -2.15 -8.78
N GLY A 187 -1.76 -2.14 -9.78
CA GLY A 187 -0.58 -3.00 -9.80
C GLY A 187 -0.64 -4.07 -10.87
N GLY A 188 0.48 -4.76 -11.01
CA GLY A 188 0.69 -5.89 -11.92
C GLY A 188 1.86 -6.72 -11.45
N MET A 189 2.29 -7.72 -12.21
CA MET A 189 3.33 -8.70 -11.84
C MET A 189 4.66 -8.06 -11.37
N ALA A 190 5.01 -6.88 -11.88
CA ALA A 190 6.24 -6.15 -11.56
C ALA A 190 6.01 -4.93 -10.66
N SER A 191 4.83 -4.78 -10.04
CA SER A 191 4.57 -3.67 -9.12
C SER A 191 5.35 -3.83 -7.80
N HIS A 192 5.56 -2.73 -7.09
CA HIS A 192 6.21 -2.75 -5.76
C HIS A 192 5.47 -3.67 -4.79
N THR A 193 4.13 -3.62 -4.80
CA THR A 193 3.29 -4.53 -3.99
C THR A 193 3.58 -5.99 -4.30
N SER A 194 3.73 -6.34 -5.58
CA SER A 194 4.02 -7.72 -5.99
C SER A 194 5.41 -8.20 -5.55
N ILE A 195 6.41 -7.33 -5.65
CA ILE A 195 7.77 -7.62 -5.18
C ILE A 195 7.77 -7.81 -3.66
N LEU A 196 7.10 -6.91 -2.94
CA LEU A 196 6.97 -6.97 -1.49
C LEU A 196 6.28 -8.26 -1.03
N ALA A 197 5.11 -8.58 -1.59
CA ALA A 197 4.33 -9.74 -1.20
C ALA A 197 5.13 -11.04 -1.38
N ARG A 198 5.87 -11.18 -2.49
CA ARG A 198 6.78 -12.31 -2.70
C ARG A 198 7.92 -12.35 -1.70
N ALA A 199 8.55 -11.21 -1.42
CA ALA A 199 9.63 -11.13 -0.43
C ALA A 199 9.19 -11.49 0.98
N MET A 200 7.93 -11.19 1.33
CA MET A 200 7.31 -11.55 2.61
C MET A 200 6.67 -12.94 2.61
N ASN A 201 6.61 -13.60 1.46
CA ASN A 201 5.92 -14.89 1.29
C ASN A 201 4.44 -14.83 1.72
N ILE A 202 3.77 -13.72 1.39
CA ILE A 202 2.36 -13.46 1.73
C ILE A 202 1.52 -13.52 0.46
N PRO A 203 0.38 -14.26 0.46
CA PRO A 203 -0.54 -14.31 -0.66
C PRO A 203 -0.99 -12.91 -1.09
N ALA A 204 -0.97 -12.63 -2.40
CA ALA A 204 -1.37 -11.32 -2.89
C ALA A 204 -2.08 -11.36 -4.23
N VAL A 205 -3.10 -10.52 -4.35
CA VAL A 205 -3.86 -10.26 -5.57
C VAL A 205 -3.83 -8.76 -5.86
N VAL A 206 -3.36 -8.39 -7.05
CA VAL A 206 -3.30 -7.00 -7.50
C VAL A 206 -4.18 -6.78 -8.72
N GLY A 207 -4.48 -5.52 -9.05
CA GLY A 207 -5.31 -5.20 -10.20
C GLY A 207 -6.78 -5.60 -10.01
N LEU A 208 -7.24 -5.78 -8.77
CA LEU A 208 -8.65 -6.05 -8.47
C LEU A 208 -9.43 -4.73 -8.47
N GLN A 209 -9.91 -4.33 -9.65
CA GLN A 209 -10.64 -3.07 -9.83
C GLN A 209 -11.81 -2.94 -8.88
N ASP A 210 -11.98 -1.73 -8.31
CA ASP A 210 -13.04 -1.38 -7.35
C ASP A 210 -13.05 -2.26 -6.07
N ALA A 211 -11.94 -2.87 -5.69
CA ALA A 211 -11.85 -3.71 -4.49
C ALA A 211 -12.31 -2.96 -3.23
N THR A 212 -11.92 -1.67 -3.11
CA THR A 212 -12.28 -0.82 -1.97
C THR A 212 -13.76 -0.41 -1.94
N LEU A 213 -14.49 -0.60 -3.06
CA LEU A 213 -15.93 -0.36 -3.14
C LEU A 213 -16.75 -1.64 -2.98
N ARG A 214 -16.14 -2.80 -3.26
CA ARG A 214 -16.82 -4.10 -3.29
C ARG A 214 -16.66 -4.87 -2.00
N LEU A 215 -15.51 -4.75 -1.35
CA LEU A 215 -15.21 -5.41 -0.08
C LEU A 215 -15.49 -4.44 1.07
N ILE A 216 -15.93 -4.97 2.19
CA ILE A 216 -16.28 -4.18 3.38
C ILE A 216 -15.29 -4.51 4.50
N ASP A 217 -14.96 -3.49 5.30
CA ASP A 217 -14.08 -3.66 6.45
C ASP A 217 -14.65 -4.68 7.44
N ASP A 218 -13.80 -5.52 8.00
CA ASP A 218 -14.14 -6.62 8.93
C ASP A 218 -14.87 -7.83 8.32
N ASP A 219 -15.19 -7.84 7.01
CA ASP A 219 -15.75 -9.00 6.33
C ASP A 219 -14.75 -10.15 6.22
N LEU A 220 -15.25 -11.38 6.34
CA LEU A 220 -14.46 -12.58 6.13
C LEU A 220 -14.34 -12.87 4.64
N ILE A 221 -13.10 -12.99 4.17
CA ILE A 221 -12.81 -13.33 2.77
C ILE A 221 -11.79 -14.46 2.65
N ILE A 222 -11.78 -15.08 1.48
CA ILE A 222 -10.69 -15.97 1.04
C ILE A 222 -9.93 -15.28 -0.08
N LEU A 223 -8.62 -15.20 0.04
CA LEU A 223 -7.69 -14.69 -0.97
C LEU A 223 -6.87 -15.86 -1.48
N ASP A 224 -6.90 -16.13 -2.78
CA ASP A 224 -6.07 -17.15 -3.44
C ASP A 224 -5.07 -16.46 -4.38
N GLY A 225 -3.83 -16.28 -3.91
CA GLY A 225 -2.76 -15.63 -4.66
C GLY A 225 -2.26 -16.45 -5.86
N ASN A 226 -2.55 -17.77 -5.92
CA ASN A 226 -2.17 -18.60 -7.06
C ASN A 226 -3.10 -18.37 -8.25
N SER A 227 -4.41 -18.28 -8.00
CA SER A 227 -5.42 -18.10 -9.05
C SER A 227 -5.82 -16.66 -9.30
N GLY A 228 -5.48 -15.75 -8.37
CA GLY A 228 -5.94 -14.36 -8.38
C GLY A 228 -7.42 -14.21 -7.98
N GLU A 229 -8.00 -15.20 -7.33
CA GLU A 229 -9.39 -15.18 -6.88
C GLU A 229 -9.53 -14.63 -5.46
N VAL A 230 -10.57 -13.80 -5.27
CA VAL A 230 -11.00 -13.31 -3.96
C VAL A 230 -12.46 -13.70 -3.79
N ILE A 231 -12.76 -14.46 -2.75
CA ILE A 231 -14.11 -14.90 -2.42
C ILE A 231 -14.61 -14.11 -1.22
N ASP A 232 -15.62 -13.32 -1.44
CA ASP A 232 -16.30 -12.52 -0.45
C ASP A 232 -17.50 -13.29 0.14
N HIS A 233 -17.67 -13.23 1.46
CA HIS A 233 -18.67 -14.00 2.20
C HIS A 233 -18.65 -15.49 1.82
N PRO A 234 -17.52 -16.19 2.02
CA PRO A 234 -17.38 -17.60 1.65
C PRO A 234 -18.35 -18.48 2.46
N SER A 235 -18.86 -19.54 1.83
CA SER A 235 -19.59 -20.59 2.56
C SER A 235 -18.64 -21.45 3.38
N ASP A 236 -19.18 -22.15 4.39
CA ASP A 236 -18.39 -23.08 5.21
C ASP A 236 -17.73 -24.18 4.35
N GLU A 237 -18.40 -24.60 3.28
CA GLU A 237 -17.84 -25.58 2.33
C GLU A 237 -16.62 -25.01 1.59
N ALA A 238 -16.70 -23.74 1.11
CA ALA A 238 -15.59 -23.06 0.43
C ALA A 238 -14.39 -22.84 1.39
N ILE A 239 -14.66 -22.52 2.63
CA ILE A 239 -13.63 -22.40 3.68
C ILE A 239 -12.95 -23.75 3.89
N ASN A 240 -13.72 -24.82 4.11
CA ASN A 240 -13.20 -26.16 4.36
C ASN A 240 -12.38 -26.69 3.17
N GLU A 241 -12.83 -26.45 1.94
CA GLU A 241 -12.09 -26.83 0.72
C GLU A 241 -10.72 -26.15 0.68
N LYS A 242 -10.66 -24.84 0.95
CA LYS A 242 -9.40 -24.09 0.93
C LYS A 242 -8.50 -24.45 2.11
N LEU A 243 -9.03 -24.72 3.30
CA LEU A 243 -8.27 -25.22 4.46
C LEU A 243 -7.62 -26.59 4.15
N ASN A 244 -8.38 -27.52 3.60
CA ASN A 244 -7.84 -28.84 3.18
C ASN A 244 -6.72 -28.68 2.13
N LYS A 245 -6.84 -27.71 1.22
CA LYS A 245 -5.78 -27.40 0.25
C LYS A 245 -4.53 -26.86 0.94
N LEU A 246 -4.69 -25.94 1.91
CA LEU A 246 -3.58 -25.40 2.69
C LEU A 246 -2.85 -26.48 3.50
N GLU A 247 -3.58 -27.38 4.15
CA GLU A 247 -2.99 -28.49 4.90
C GLU A 247 -2.16 -29.41 4.00
N ARG A 248 -2.64 -29.71 2.81
CA ARG A 248 -1.89 -30.51 1.82
C ARG A 248 -0.61 -29.81 1.39
N ILE A 249 -0.67 -28.50 1.08
CA ILE A 249 0.51 -27.71 0.68
C ILE A 249 1.53 -27.69 1.83
N SER A 250 1.09 -27.39 3.05
CA SER A 250 1.95 -27.40 4.23
C SER A 250 2.60 -28.76 4.49
N PHE A 251 1.86 -29.84 4.31
CA PHE A 251 2.40 -31.19 4.42
C PHE A 251 3.49 -31.47 3.39
N TYR A 252 3.28 -31.07 2.13
CA TYR A 252 4.28 -31.23 1.07
C TYR A 252 5.53 -30.36 1.32
N GLN A 253 5.35 -29.11 1.76
CA GLN A 253 6.46 -28.21 2.09
C GLN A 253 7.30 -28.77 3.24
N ASN A 254 6.68 -29.29 4.29
CA ASN A 254 7.37 -29.96 5.41
C ASN A 254 8.13 -31.21 4.95
N GLN A 255 7.61 -31.96 3.99
CA GLN A 255 8.32 -33.10 3.41
C GLN A 255 9.53 -32.66 2.58
N LEU A 256 9.39 -31.60 1.77
CA LEU A 256 10.49 -31.05 0.98
C LEU A 256 11.59 -30.48 1.88
N GLN A 257 11.23 -29.82 2.97
CA GLN A 257 12.18 -29.30 3.95
C GLN A 257 13.01 -30.42 4.62
N LYS A 258 12.37 -31.55 4.93
CA LYS A 258 13.10 -32.73 5.42
C LYS A 258 14.02 -33.34 4.39
N LEU A 259 13.67 -33.27 3.10
CA LEU A 259 14.53 -33.73 2.01
C LEU A 259 15.73 -32.81 1.78
N ALA A 260 15.59 -31.51 2.05
CA ALA A 260 16.70 -30.55 1.94
C ALA A 260 17.81 -30.79 2.98
N GLU A 261 17.49 -31.49 4.09
CA GLU A 261 18.47 -31.87 5.12
C GLU A 261 19.16 -33.23 4.83
N VAL A 262 18.76 -33.93 3.76
CA VAL A 262 19.32 -35.24 3.38
C VAL A 262 20.45 -34.99 2.38
N ASP A 263 21.63 -35.55 2.71
CA ASP A 263 22.77 -35.54 1.79
C ASP A 263 22.40 -36.22 0.46
N CYS A 264 22.60 -35.54 -0.65
CA CYS A 264 22.43 -36.11 -1.97
C CYS A 264 23.60 -37.04 -2.27
N GLU A 265 23.34 -38.38 -2.28
CA GLU A 265 24.32 -39.38 -2.68
C GLU A 265 23.89 -40.08 -3.98
N LEU A 266 24.85 -40.24 -4.89
CA LEU A 266 24.68 -41.05 -6.06
C LEU A 266 24.70 -42.54 -5.64
N SER A 267 24.17 -43.42 -6.50
CA SER A 267 24.17 -44.88 -6.26
C SER A 267 25.58 -45.52 -6.12
N ASP A 268 26.63 -44.76 -6.45
CA ASP A 268 28.04 -45.12 -6.29
C ASP A 268 28.68 -44.51 -5.01
N GLY A 269 27.89 -43.87 -4.14
CA GLY A 269 28.34 -43.30 -2.86
C GLY A 269 28.99 -41.95 -2.95
N ARG A 270 28.98 -41.27 -4.11
CA ARG A 270 29.49 -39.90 -4.24
C ARG A 270 28.44 -38.88 -3.76
N LYS A 271 28.83 -38.00 -2.85
CA LYS A 271 28.00 -36.87 -2.42
C LYS A 271 28.01 -35.79 -3.49
N ILE A 272 26.83 -35.18 -3.70
CA ILE A 272 26.67 -34.03 -4.58
C ILE A 272 26.25 -32.85 -3.67
N ASP A 273 27.07 -31.81 -3.66
CA ASP A 273 26.71 -30.52 -3.06
C ASP A 273 25.73 -29.79 -4.01
N LEU A 274 24.50 -29.57 -3.56
CA LEU A 274 23.44 -28.84 -4.29
C LEU A 274 23.35 -27.40 -3.79
#